data_d122372bba493a2ba4ce9c7b7d43db2a
#
_entry.id   d122372bba493a2ba4ce9c7b7d43db2a
#
_cell.length_a   1.000
_cell.length_b   1.000
_cell.length_c   1.000
_cell.angle_alpha   90.00
_cell.angle_beta   90.00
_cell.angle_gamma   90.00
#
_symmetry.space_group_name_H-M   'P 1'
#
loop_
_entity.id
_entity.type
_entity.pdbx_description
1 polymer ?
#
loop_
_entity_poly.entity_id
_entity_poly.type
_entity_poly.pdbx_seq_one_letter_code
_entity_poly.pdbx_strand_id
1 'polypeptide(L)'
;MKLTNVNFLAKANAKMNKNEKGIKIISALLVISLTLISSFSIVVTKAVDEYKEDFRARTLQVDPIFGPLDDNTISKIKNTDHVENIFPLDGIRNDLFNIKQTSNKDFQNRLESDGDAYAYIWSLLGNEKRSVIAGKTLDESPILSCIVPSQFYPFEVEDENQNLDYVDGESLIGKTITVKASRDMLFHDYIYRIDDEAVNEDLELPAIEYKLKVVGTYYLSPTEAGGYDSIYISQETAKKILDDALTKAGYTKDNSTVVGKWWKDTSMHTHYVVVDDYENIESVYNALTDMNVCCANDPELGIQSSIINASNIFRFASAFLIIATFLLSVITIIQSTTNALSLRKSDIGLLKAIGYKNSQIFACLYCEQLRVTFTGFAVGTIISVVITVVSNLFFSNRNYIDRLYIINWGTFGILLAIAFLIVTIVPLICQLIALHKLNKIQPKDAMNE
;
A
#
# COMPACT_ATOMS: atom_id res chain seq x y z
N MET A 1 -9.96 24.68 49.08
CA MET A 1 -11.10 23.81 48.76
C MET A 1 -10.52 22.43 48.46
N LYS A 2 -11.05 21.34 49.03
CA LYS A 2 -10.58 19.98 48.72
C LYS A 2 -11.00 19.61 47.29
N LEU A 3 -10.17 18.89 46.57
CA LEU A 3 -10.40 18.47 45.17
C LEU A 3 -11.77 17.78 45.00
N THR A 4 -12.22 17.06 46.05
CA THR A 4 -13.54 16.42 46.14
C THR A 4 -14.71 17.40 46.01
N ASN A 5 -14.59 18.60 46.57
CA ASN A 5 -15.65 19.62 46.51
C ASN A 5 -15.73 20.30 45.13
N VAL A 6 -14.58 20.45 44.45
CA VAL A 6 -14.51 20.94 43.05
C VAL A 6 -15.20 19.94 42.12
N ASN A 7 -14.90 18.68 42.29
CA ASN A 7 -15.52 17.60 41.48
C ASN A 7 -17.04 17.45 41.70
N PHE A 8 -17.51 17.66 42.96
CA PHE A 8 -18.93 17.57 43.25
C PHE A 8 -19.70 18.76 42.63
N LEU A 9 -19.20 19.97 42.74
CA LEU A 9 -19.79 21.17 42.12
C LEU A 9 -19.76 21.05 40.58
N ALA A 10 -18.68 20.59 40.00
CA ALA A 10 -18.57 20.37 38.55
C ALA A 10 -19.59 19.33 38.06
N LYS A 11 -19.86 18.26 38.86
CA LYS A 11 -20.83 17.22 38.54
C LYS A 11 -22.28 17.72 38.63
N ALA A 12 -22.58 18.55 39.62
CA ALA A 12 -23.90 19.13 39.78
C ALA A 12 -24.22 20.13 38.64
N ASN A 13 -23.25 20.94 38.27
CA ASN A 13 -23.37 21.95 37.23
C ASN A 13 -23.43 21.37 35.82
N ALA A 14 -22.73 20.25 35.54
CA ALA A 14 -22.77 19.59 34.23
C ALA A 14 -24.16 19.09 33.87
N LYS A 15 -24.99 18.72 34.87
CA LYS A 15 -26.38 18.31 34.63
C LYS A 15 -27.31 19.43 34.12
N MET A 16 -26.94 20.69 34.36
CA MET A 16 -27.74 21.86 34.00
C MET A 16 -27.41 22.46 32.63
N ASN A 17 -26.33 21.99 31.97
CA ASN A 17 -25.86 22.59 30.73
C ASN A 17 -26.58 21.96 29.53
N LYS A 18 -27.50 22.71 28.89
CA LYS A 18 -28.26 22.25 27.69
C LYS A 18 -27.37 21.97 26.48
N ASN A 19 -26.16 22.56 26.39
CA ASN A 19 -25.24 22.38 25.24
C ASN A 19 -24.25 21.22 25.41
N GLU A 20 -24.34 20.46 26.51
CA GLU A 20 -23.42 19.38 26.82
C GLU A 20 -23.38 18.31 25.75
N LYS A 21 -24.55 17.97 25.14
CA LYS A 21 -24.65 16.98 24.08
C LYS A 21 -23.88 17.38 22.83
N GLY A 22 -23.98 18.66 22.44
CA GLY A 22 -23.26 19.17 21.26
C GLY A 22 -21.74 19.08 21.42
N ILE A 23 -21.21 19.44 22.58
CA ILE A 23 -19.77 19.37 22.87
C ILE A 23 -19.29 17.93 22.85
N LYS A 24 -20.02 16.98 23.44
CA LYS A 24 -19.68 15.56 23.44
C LYS A 24 -19.60 15.01 22.02
N ILE A 25 -20.62 15.32 21.19
CA ILE A 25 -20.66 14.87 19.79
C ILE A 25 -19.47 15.42 19.00
N ILE A 26 -19.18 16.71 19.12
CA ILE A 26 -18.11 17.35 18.37
C ILE A 26 -16.74 16.87 18.86
N SER A 27 -16.55 16.69 20.17
CA SER A 27 -15.31 16.10 20.69
C SER A 27 -15.14 14.65 20.22
N ALA A 28 -16.20 13.86 20.12
CA ALA A 28 -16.15 12.52 19.58
C ALA A 28 -15.81 12.53 18.07
N LEU A 29 -16.45 13.41 17.28
CA LEU A 29 -16.16 13.57 15.85
C LEU A 29 -14.72 14.00 15.60
N LEU A 30 -14.17 14.89 16.41
CA LEU A 30 -12.77 15.29 16.32
C LEU A 30 -11.83 14.10 16.54
N VAL A 31 -12.09 13.26 17.53
CA VAL A 31 -11.29 12.06 17.77
C VAL A 31 -11.40 11.09 16.60
N ILE A 32 -12.61 10.83 16.13
CA ILE A 32 -12.86 9.92 15.00
C ILE A 32 -12.13 10.43 13.74
N SER A 33 -12.26 11.72 13.41
CA SER A 33 -11.61 12.28 12.22
C SER A 33 -10.08 12.23 12.32
N LEU A 34 -9.52 12.60 13.46
CA LEU A 34 -8.08 12.57 13.67
C LEU A 34 -7.51 11.13 13.66
N THR A 35 -8.21 10.17 14.25
CA THR A 35 -7.68 8.82 14.34
C THR A 35 -7.97 7.99 13.09
N LEU A 36 -9.20 7.91 12.63
CA LEU A 36 -9.58 7.05 11.50
C LEU A 36 -9.21 7.65 10.16
N ILE A 37 -9.60 8.91 9.91
CA ILE A 37 -9.34 9.54 8.60
C ILE A 37 -7.84 9.70 8.39
N SER A 38 -7.09 10.14 9.42
CA SER A 38 -5.64 10.27 9.31
C SER A 38 -4.95 8.91 9.18
N SER A 39 -5.35 7.89 9.95
CA SER A 39 -4.76 6.55 9.83
C SER A 39 -5.01 5.96 8.44
N PHE A 40 -6.23 6.06 7.93
CA PHE A 40 -6.57 5.58 6.60
C PHE A 40 -5.83 6.35 5.50
N SER A 41 -5.73 7.68 5.63
CA SER A 41 -4.96 8.50 4.70
C SER A 41 -3.47 8.13 4.67
N ILE A 42 -2.87 7.84 5.83
CA ILE A 42 -1.47 7.38 5.93
C ILE A 42 -1.31 6.02 5.23
N VAL A 43 -2.24 5.10 5.46
CA VAL A 43 -2.20 3.76 4.83
C VAL A 43 -2.30 3.86 3.31
N VAL A 44 -3.27 4.62 2.79
CA VAL A 44 -3.43 4.83 1.34
C VAL A 44 -2.20 5.50 0.74
N THR A 45 -1.65 6.52 1.42
CA THR A 45 -0.42 7.17 0.96
C THR A 45 0.73 6.19 0.87
N LYS A 46 0.94 5.39 1.93
CA LYS A 46 2.01 4.40 1.95
C LYS A 46 1.86 3.35 0.84
N ALA A 47 0.65 2.86 0.59
CA ALA A 47 0.39 1.91 -0.49
C ALA A 47 0.72 2.50 -1.87
N VAL A 48 0.41 3.79 -2.09
CA VAL A 48 0.74 4.47 -3.36
C VAL A 48 2.24 4.76 -3.45
N ASP A 49 2.89 5.13 -2.35
CA ASP A 49 4.34 5.35 -2.33
C ASP A 49 5.09 4.03 -2.61
N GLU A 50 4.68 2.92 -2.00
CA GLU A 50 5.19 1.57 -2.32
C GLU A 50 4.97 1.19 -3.78
N TYR A 51 3.79 1.56 -4.35
CA TYR A 51 3.52 1.39 -5.77
C TYR A 51 4.52 2.17 -6.64
N LYS A 52 4.74 3.45 -6.34
CA LYS A 52 5.65 4.31 -7.12
C LYS A 52 7.12 3.84 -7.04
N GLU A 53 7.51 3.25 -5.91
CA GLU A 53 8.86 2.71 -5.70
C GLU A 53 9.07 1.34 -6.37
N ASP A 54 7.98 0.63 -6.72
CA ASP A 54 8.08 -0.67 -7.36
C ASP A 54 8.84 -0.57 -8.69
N PHE A 55 9.81 -1.46 -8.86
CA PHE A 55 10.66 -1.50 -10.05
C PHE A 55 9.84 -1.57 -11.34
N ARG A 56 8.80 -2.38 -11.37
CA ARG A 56 7.94 -2.57 -12.55
C ARG A 56 7.08 -1.36 -12.87
N ALA A 57 6.63 -0.65 -11.84
CA ALA A 57 5.89 0.60 -12.03
C ALA A 57 6.74 1.66 -12.71
N ARG A 58 8.08 1.58 -12.60
CA ARG A 58 9.05 2.49 -13.17
C ARG A 58 9.75 1.94 -14.42
N THR A 59 9.26 0.84 -14.98
CA THR A 59 9.93 0.17 -16.10
C THR A 59 9.03 0.20 -17.35
N LEU A 60 9.57 0.72 -18.44
CA LEU A 60 8.93 0.73 -19.75
C LEU A 60 9.46 -0.44 -20.59
N GLN A 61 8.56 -1.17 -21.21
CA GLN A 61 8.91 -2.24 -22.15
C GLN A 61 9.04 -1.65 -23.55
N VAL A 62 10.19 -1.88 -24.16
CA VAL A 62 10.49 -1.46 -25.53
C VAL A 62 10.66 -2.68 -26.42
N ASP A 63 9.78 -2.79 -27.40
CA ASP A 63 9.77 -3.91 -28.34
C ASP A 63 10.43 -3.52 -29.67
N PRO A 64 11.26 -4.37 -30.26
CA PRO A 64 11.94 -4.12 -31.52
C PRO A 64 11.01 -4.36 -32.74
N ILE A 65 9.77 -3.85 -32.69
CA ILE A 65 8.75 -4.05 -33.74
C ILE A 65 9.17 -3.43 -35.09
N PHE A 66 9.88 -2.32 -35.04
CA PHE A 66 10.33 -1.59 -36.22
C PHE A 66 11.75 -1.97 -36.67
N GLY A 67 12.34 -3.02 -36.09
CA GLY A 67 13.68 -3.52 -36.35
C GLY A 67 14.55 -3.52 -35.09
N PRO A 68 15.74 -4.15 -35.19
CA PRO A 68 16.66 -4.29 -34.07
C PRO A 68 17.02 -2.93 -33.46
N LEU A 69 17.07 -2.85 -32.14
CA LEU A 69 17.56 -1.68 -31.42
C LEU A 69 19.09 -1.60 -31.58
N ASP A 70 19.56 -0.77 -32.49
CA ASP A 70 21.00 -0.59 -32.71
C ASP A 70 21.69 0.08 -31.50
N ASP A 71 23.02 -0.07 -31.43
CA ASP A 71 23.82 0.50 -30.34
C ASP A 71 23.67 2.02 -30.22
N ASN A 72 23.39 2.71 -31.34
CA ASN A 72 23.18 4.14 -31.36
C ASN A 72 21.86 4.51 -30.71
N THR A 73 20.79 3.77 -31.00
CA THR A 73 19.47 3.95 -30.40
C THR A 73 19.52 3.62 -28.90
N ILE A 74 20.15 2.49 -28.54
CA ILE A 74 20.35 2.12 -27.13
C ILE A 74 21.13 3.22 -26.39
N SER A 75 22.18 3.77 -27.02
CA SER A 75 22.97 4.85 -26.43
C SER A 75 22.15 6.14 -26.26
N LYS A 76 21.27 6.47 -27.21
CA LYS A 76 20.38 7.63 -27.12
C LYS A 76 19.38 7.43 -25.97
N ILE A 77 18.76 6.26 -25.89
CA ILE A 77 17.82 5.92 -24.80
C ILE A 77 18.53 6.06 -23.45
N LYS A 78 19.73 5.49 -23.32
CA LYS A 78 20.51 5.54 -22.07
C LYS A 78 20.90 6.97 -21.66
N ASN A 79 21.04 7.89 -22.61
CA ASN A 79 21.37 9.29 -22.36
C ASN A 79 20.15 10.20 -22.29
N THR A 80 18.93 9.64 -22.35
CA THR A 80 17.70 10.40 -22.13
C THR A 80 17.58 10.78 -20.67
N ASP A 81 17.16 12.01 -20.39
CA ASP A 81 16.94 12.48 -19.03
C ASP A 81 15.97 11.52 -18.30
N HIS A 82 16.26 11.25 -17.03
CA HIS A 82 15.46 10.36 -16.16
C HIS A 82 15.54 8.86 -16.50
N VAL A 83 16.31 8.42 -17.48
CA VAL A 83 16.60 7.01 -17.70
C VAL A 83 17.72 6.57 -16.77
N GLU A 84 17.39 5.67 -15.84
CA GLU A 84 18.37 5.06 -14.91
C GLU A 84 19.18 3.98 -15.60
N ASN A 85 18.51 3.09 -16.34
CA ASN A 85 19.15 1.97 -17.03
C ASN A 85 18.31 1.46 -18.20
N ILE A 86 18.95 0.70 -19.09
CA ILE A 86 18.31 -0.09 -20.16
C ILE A 86 19.00 -1.43 -20.24
N PHE A 87 18.24 -2.50 -20.37
CA PHE A 87 18.77 -3.85 -20.51
C PHE A 87 17.84 -4.71 -21.36
N PRO A 88 18.41 -5.67 -22.15
CA PRO A 88 17.63 -6.62 -22.92
C PRO A 88 17.02 -7.68 -22.02
N LEU A 89 15.91 -8.25 -22.44
CA LEU A 89 15.37 -9.47 -21.90
C LEU A 89 16.17 -10.65 -22.41
N ASP A 90 17.04 -11.22 -21.58
CA ASP A 90 17.85 -12.40 -21.92
C ASP A 90 17.34 -13.60 -21.09
N GLY A 91 16.34 -14.32 -21.63
CA GLY A 91 15.71 -15.47 -20.98
C GLY A 91 14.19 -15.45 -21.06
N ILE A 92 13.56 -16.38 -20.37
CA ILE A 92 12.10 -16.42 -20.20
C ILE A 92 11.66 -15.29 -19.25
N ARG A 93 10.45 -14.75 -19.45
CA ARG A 93 9.95 -13.66 -18.59
C ARG A 93 8.73 -14.03 -17.78
N ASN A 94 7.70 -14.49 -18.46
CA ASN A 94 6.37 -14.75 -17.86
C ASN A 94 5.74 -15.90 -18.61
N ASP A 95 6.12 -17.11 -18.26
CA ASP A 95 5.67 -18.30 -18.95
C ASP A 95 4.96 -19.25 -17.98
N LEU A 96 3.90 -19.88 -18.45
CA LEU A 96 3.12 -20.85 -17.68
C LEU A 96 3.81 -22.20 -17.66
N PHE A 97 4.03 -22.73 -16.48
CA PHE A 97 4.62 -24.04 -16.26
C PHE A 97 3.69 -24.93 -15.45
N ASN A 98 3.61 -26.21 -15.86
CA ASN A 98 2.95 -27.24 -15.07
C ASN A 98 3.84 -27.67 -13.92
N ILE A 99 3.31 -27.73 -12.70
CA ILE A 99 4.00 -28.30 -11.56
C ILE A 99 3.77 -29.80 -11.56
N LYS A 100 4.85 -30.59 -11.70
CA LYS A 100 4.77 -32.06 -11.81
C LYS A 100 5.07 -32.79 -10.52
N GLN A 101 5.94 -32.23 -9.67
CA GLN A 101 6.36 -32.87 -8.45
C GLN A 101 6.92 -31.84 -7.45
N THR A 102 6.76 -32.13 -6.16
CA THR A 102 7.40 -31.34 -5.11
C THR A 102 7.96 -32.26 -4.01
N SER A 103 9.03 -31.83 -3.36
CA SER A 103 9.55 -32.52 -2.18
C SER A 103 8.84 -32.14 -0.85
N ASN A 104 7.86 -31.23 -0.90
CA ASN A 104 6.95 -30.97 0.22
C ASN A 104 5.84 -32.03 0.18
N LYS A 105 5.69 -32.79 1.28
CA LYS A 105 4.75 -33.92 1.33
C LYS A 105 3.29 -33.50 1.22
N ASP A 106 2.92 -32.43 1.89
CA ASP A 106 1.51 -31.97 1.91
C ASP A 106 1.11 -31.43 0.55
N PHE A 107 1.98 -30.65 -0.08
CA PHE A 107 1.76 -30.16 -1.44
C PHE A 107 1.78 -31.31 -2.47
N GLN A 108 2.67 -32.31 -2.30
CA GLN A 108 2.71 -33.48 -3.17
C GLN A 108 1.41 -34.29 -3.08
N ASN A 109 0.89 -34.51 -1.89
CA ASN A 109 -0.39 -35.20 -1.70
C ASN A 109 -1.54 -34.46 -2.41
N ARG A 110 -1.52 -33.13 -2.37
CA ARG A 110 -2.50 -32.30 -3.08
C ARG A 110 -2.35 -32.41 -4.61
N LEU A 111 -1.13 -32.41 -5.12
CA LEU A 111 -0.90 -32.65 -6.57
C LEU A 111 -1.48 -34.00 -7.03
N GLU A 112 -1.48 -35.01 -6.15
CA GLU A 112 -2.04 -36.34 -6.45
C GLU A 112 -3.57 -36.39 -6.32
N SER A 113 -4.18 -35.55 -5.46
CA SER A 113 -5.62 -35.53 -5.20
C SER A 113 -6.39 -34.52 -6.03
N ASP A 114 -5.84 -33.31 -6.21
CA ASP A 114 -6.54 -32.15 -6.74
C ASP A 114 -6.28 -31.97 -8.25
N GLY A 115 -5.32 -32.69 -8.82
CA GLY A 115 -5.02 -32.69 -10.26
C GLY A 115 -3.94 -31.72 -10.67
N ASP A 116 -4.09 -31.11 -11.86
CA ASP A 116 -3.06 -30.27 -12.46
C ASP A 116 -2.84 -28.97 -11.70
N ALA A 117 -1.57 -28.67 -11.42
CA ALA A 117 -1.13 -27.44 -10.81
C ALA A 117 -0.21 -26.68 -11.76
N TYR A 118 -0.34 -25.35 -11.73
CA TYR A 118 0.37 -24.46 -12.63
C TYR A 118 1.06 -23.33 -11.86
N ALA A 119 2.09 -22.77 -12.47
CA ALA A 119 2.72 -21.56 -11.98
C ALA A 119 3.22 -20.71 -13.13
N TYR A 120 2.99 -19.41 -13.06
CA TYR A 120 3.67 -18.45 -13.91
C TYR A 120 5.08 -18.24 -13.39
N ILE A 121 6.07 -18.50 -14.24
CA ILE A 121 7.48 -18.29 -13.91
C ILE A 121 7.92 -16.93 -14.46
N TRP A 122 8.24 -16.04 -13.53
CA TRP A 122 8.70 -14.69 -13.81
C TRP A 122 10.20 -14.57 -13.58
N SER A 123 10.92 -14.02 -14.54
CA SER A 123 12.31 -13.63 -14.29
C SER A 123 12.39 -12.24 -13.65
N LEU A 124 13.30 -12.07 -12.70
CA LEU A 124 13.72 -10.75 -12.27
C LEU A 124 14.44 -10.03 -13.41
N LEU A 125 14.15 -8.75 -13.58
CA LEU A 125 14.68 -7.93 -14.66
C LEU A 125 15.88 -7.12 -14.18
N GLY A 126 17.03 -7.26 -14.83
CA GLY A 126 18.22 -6.45 -14.56
C GLY A 126 18.61 -6.42 -13.08
N ASN A 127 18.42 -5.26 -12.44
CA ASN A 127 18.68 -5.04 -11.01
C ASN A 127 17.42 -5.10 -10.14
N GLU A 128 16.31 -5.62 -10.67
CA GLU A 128 15.06 -5.82 -9.90
C GLU A 128 15.33 -6.69 -8.66
N LYS A 129 14.86 -6.21 -7.52
CA LYS A 129 14.95 -6.94 -6.26
C LYS A 129 13.54 -7.10 -5.68
N ARG A 130 13.25 -8.33 -5.26
CA ARG A 130 12.01 -8.61 -4.51
C ARG A 130 12.29 -8.68 -3.03
N SER A 131 11.44 -8.00 -2.25
CA SER A 131 11.48 -8.08 -0.79
C SER A 131 11.11 -9.48 -0.33
N VAL A 132 12.09 -10.24 0.15
CA VAL A 132 11.91 -11.57 0.71
C VAL A 132 11.55 -11.43 2.18
N ILE A 133 10.43 -12.04 2.58
CA ILE A 133 9.93 -12.02 3.97
C ILE A 133 10.47 -13.16 4.83
N ALA A 134 10.77 -14.29 4.20
CA ALA A 134 11.38 -15.43 4.85
C ALA A 134 12.33 -16.15 3.87
N GLY A 135 13.44 -16.66 4.37
CA GLY A 135 14.45 -17.36 3.56
C GLY A 135 15.53 -16.41 3.01
N LYS A 136 15.96 -16.66 1.77
CA LYS A 136 17.04 -15.93 1.09
C LYS A 136 16.56 -15.27 -0.19
N THR A 137 17.23 -14.22 -0.62
CA THR A 137 17.05 -13.58 -1.92
C THR A 137 17.63 -14.44 -3.05
N LEU A 138 17.21 -14.17 -4.28
CA LEU A 138 17.73 -14.88 -5.45
C LEU A 138 19.18 -14.53 -5.74
N ASP A 139 19.63 -13.30 -5.46
CA ASP A 139 21.01 -12.85 -5.66
C ASP A 139 22.03 -13.66 -4.84
N GLU A 140 21.60 -14.17 -3.67
CA GLU A 140 22.43 -14.96 -2.77
C GLU A 140 22.30 -16.48 -3.00
N SER A 141 21.59 -16.88 -4.03
CA SER A 141 21.16 -18.26 -4.22
C SER A 141 21.73 -18.85 -5.51
N PRO A 142 21.94 -20.17 -5.57
CA PRO A 142 22.46 -20.82 -6.77
C PRO A 142 21.45 -20.75 -7.93
N ILE A 143 21.96 -20.97 -9.14
CA ILE A 143 21.12 -21.14 -10.35
C ILE A 143 20.08 -22.25 -10.11
N LEU A 144 18.90 -22.13 -10.72
CA LEU A 144 17.72 -22.96 -10.49
C LEU A 144 17.12 -22.84 -9.09
N SER A 145 17.29 -21.65 -8.46
CA SER A 145 16.54 -21.26 -7.28
C SER A 145 15.33 -20.41 -7.65
N CYS A 146 14.30 -20.48 -6.80
CA CYS A 146 13.10 -19.66 -6.96
C CYS A 146 12.61 -19.11 -5.60
N ILE A 147 11.82 -18.05 -5.67
CA ILE A 147 11.01 -17.57 -4.55
C ILE A 147 9.53 -17.70 -4.92
N VAL A 148 8.71 -18.01 -3.93
CA VAL A 148 7.27 -18.24 -4.11
C VAL A 148 6.47 -17.25 -3.27
N PRO A 149 5.20 -16.97 -3.59
CA PRO A 149 4.36 -16.14 -2.73
C PRO A 149 4.19 -16.77 -1.34
N SER A 150 4.00 -15.95 -0.32
CA SER A 150 3.69 -16.45 1.04
C SER A 150 2.39 -17.27 1.08
N GLN A 151 1.44 -16.92 0.21
CA GLN A 151 0.24 -17.70 -0.06
C GLN A 151 0.28 -18.10 -1.54
N PHE A 152 0.62 -19.33 -1.82
CA PHE A 152 0.79 -19.83 -3.17
C PHE A 152 -0.45 -20.61 -3.61
N TYR A 153 -1.07 -20.22 -4.73
CA TYR A 153 -2.29 -20.82 -5.28
C TYR A 153 -2.00 -21.45 -6.64
N PRO A 154 -1.42 -22.64 -6.68
CA PRO A 154 -1.03 -23.30 -7.93
C PRO A 154 -2.15 -24.08 -8.61
N PHE A 155 -3.33 -24.23 -7.97
CA PHE A 155 -4.45 -25.01 -8.49
C PHE A 155 -5.50 -24.12 -9.11
N GLU A 156 -6.03 -24.51 -10.27
CA GLU A 156 -7.20 -23.85 -10.85
C GLU A 156 -8.41 -23.96 -9.94
N VAL A 157 -9.16 -22.88 -9.80
CA VAL A 157 -10.40 -22.84 -9.04
C VAL A 157 -11.56 -22.94 -10.03
N GLU A 158 -12.24 -24.08 -10.05
CA GLU A 158 -13.40 -24.29 -10.91
C GLU A 158 -14.66 -23.53 -10.44
N ASP A 159 -14.71 -23.07 -9.18
CA ASP A 159 -15.89 -22.42 -8.60
C ASP A 159 -15.49 -21.21 -7.76
N GLU A 160 -16.01 -20.03 -8.11
CA GLU A 160 -15.77 -18.75 -7.41
C GLU A 160 -16.21 -18.77 -5.92
N ASN A 161 -17.01 -19.76 -5.51
CA ASN A 161 -17.48 -19.91 -4.13
C ASN A 161 -16.63 -20.87 -3.28
N GLN A 162 -15.59 -21.50 -3.85
CA GLN A 162 -14.70 -22.33 -3.07
C GLN A 162 -13.72 -21.45 -2.27
N ASN A 163 -13.51 -21.80 -1.01
CA ASN A 163 -12.42 -21.25 -0.23
C ASN A 163 -11.10 -21.59 -0.96
N LEU A 164 -10.45 -20.57 -1.50
CA LEU A 164 -9.13 -20.69 -2.12
C LEU A 164 -8.17 -21.33 -1.12
N ASP A 165 -7.88 -22.61 -1.32
CA ASP A 165 -6.98 -23.35 -0.46
C ASP A 165 -5.55 -23.16 -0.97
N TYR A 166 -4.77 -22.37 -0.26
CA TYR A 166 -3.40 -22.03 -0.65
C TYR A 166 -2.37 -23.01 -0.05
N VAL A 167 -1.23 -23.08 -0.70
CA VAL A 167 -0.03 -23.72 -0.14
C VAL A 167 0.75 -22.66 0.63
N ASP A 168 1.07 -22.92 1.90
CA ASP A 168 1.92 -22.03 2.69
C ASP A 168 3.33 -21.96 2.10
N GLY A 169 3.70 -20.80 1.55
CA GLY A 169 4.99 -20.58 0.90
C GLY A 169 6.17 -20.81 1.83
N GLU A 170 6.06 -20.46 3.12
CA GLU A 170 7.14 -20.68 4.08
C GLU A 170 7.44 -22.18 4.26
N SER A 171 6.43 -23.03 4.18
CA SER A 171 6.59 -24.50 4.25
C SER A 171 7.38 -25.08 3.08
N LEU A 172 7.48 -24.32 1.98
CA LEU A 172 8.22 -24.72 0.76
C LEU A 172 9.70 -24.34 0.82
N ILE A 173 10.13 -23.48 1.74
CA ILE A 173 11.55 -23.06 1.82
C ILE A 173 12.47 -24.28 2.03
N GLY A 174 13.49 -24.38 1.19
CA GLY A 174 14.43 -25.50 1.17
C GLY A 174 13.92 -26.73 0.41
N LYS A 175 12.67 -26.75 -0.04
CA LYS A 175 12.08 -27.82 -0.86
C LYS A 175 12.34 -27.56 -2.33
N THR A 176 12.08 -28.59 -3.14
CA THR A 176 12.16 -28.51 -4.61
C THR A 176 10.78 -28.61 -5.22
N ILE A 177 10.57 -27.83 -6.26
CA ILE A 177 9.40 -27.92 -7.14
C ILE A 177 9.91 -28.30 -8.52
N THR A 178 9.37 -29.37 -9.10
CA THR A 178 9.66 -29.76 -10.48
C THR A 178 8.60 -29.15 -11.38
N VAL A 179 9.03 -28.29 -12.28
CA VAL A 179 8.18 -27.59 -13.24
C VAL A 179 8.48 -28.07 -14.66
N LYS A 180 7.45 -28.11 -15.51
CA LYS A 180 7.55 -28.49 -16.90
C LYS A 180 6.92 -27.41 -17.76
N ALA A 181 7.67 -26.86 -18.71
CA ALA A 181 7.16 -25.86 -19.63
C ALA A 181 5.97 -26.42 -20.41
N SER A 182 4.89 -25.64 -20.53
CA SER A 182 3.79 -25.94 -21.45
C SER A 182 4.28 -25.75 -22.87
N ARG A 183 3.88 -26.67 -23.80
CA ARG A 183 4.36 -26.67 -25.18
C ARG A 183 4.11 -25.38 -25.95
N ASP A 184 3.05 -24.68 -25.62
CA ASP A 184 2.50 -23.62 -26.46
C ASP A 184 2.98 -22.20 -26.08
N MET A 185 3.73 -21.99 -24.99
CA MET A 185 3.92 -20.65 -24.44
C MET A 185 5.32 -20.06 -24.54
N LEU A 186 6.37 -20.85 -24.57
CA LEU A 186 7.75 -20.33 -24.50
C LEU A 186 8.20 -19.43 -25.67
N PHE A 187 7.47 -19.40 -26.79
CA PHE A 187 7.97 -18.70 -27.98
C PHE A 187 6.96 -17.87 -28.75
N HIS A 188 5.67 -18.02 -28.49
CA HIS A 188 4.65 -17.38 -29.29
C HIS A 188 4.81 -15.86 -29.34
N ASP A 189 5.15 -15.25 -28.20
CA ASP A 189 5.28 -13.79 -28.11
C ASP A 189 6.62 -13.24 -28.63
N TYR A 190 7.68 -14.05 -28.61
CA TYR A 190 9.03 -13.58 -28.96
C TYR A 190 9.32 -13.67 -30.45
N ILE A 191 8.85 -14.72 -31.15
CA ILE A 191 9.14 -14.95 -32.57
C ILE A 191 8.08 -14.33 -33.48
N TYR A 192 6.83 -14.22 -33.03
CA TYR A 192 5.73 -13.57 -33.77
C TYR A 192 6.06 -12.14 -34.21
N ARG A 193 6.95 -11.49 -33.50
CA ARG A 193 7.30 -10.09 -33.75
C ARG A 193 8.47 -9.93 -34.72
N ILE A 194 9.18 -10.98 -35.05
CA ILE A 194 10.42 -10.91 -35.87
C ILE A 194 10.19 -11.28 -37.31
N ASP A 195 9.32 -12.21 -37.62
CA ASP A 195 9.06 -12.65 -38.97
C ASP A 195 7.72 -13.39 -39.10
N ASP A 196 6.76 -12.81 -39.83
CA ASP A 196 5.45 -13.42 -40.10
C ASP A 196 5.57 -14.74 -40.90
N GLU A 197 6.68 -14.95 -41.61
CA GLU A 197 6.95 -16.20 -42.37
C GLU A 197 7.52 -17.32 -41.46
N ALA A 198 8.27 -16.98 -40.41
CA ALA A 198 8.82 -17.96 -39.46
C ALA A 198 7.76 -18.55 -38.50
N VAL A 199 6.60 -17.93 -38.40
CA VAL A 199 5.46 -18.37 -37.60
C VAL A 199 4.75 -19.62 -38.16
N ASN A 200 4.92 -19.90 -39.43
CA ASN A 200 4.27 -21.06 -40.08
C ASN A 200 4.98 -22.39 -39.85
N GLU A 201 6.14 -22.41 -39.23
CA GLU A 201 6.72 -23.62 -38.69
C GLU A 201 6.19 -23.85 -37.28
N ASP A 202 5.40 -24.90 -37.07
CA ASP A 202 5.01 -25.39 -35.75
C ASP A 202 6.27 -25.59 -34.87
N LEU A 203 6.72 -24.57 -34.20
CA LEU A 203 7.86 -24.59 -33.28
C LEU A 203 7.47 -25.39 -32.03
N GLU A 204 7.41 -26.70 -32.15
CA GLU A 204 7.25 -27.59 -31.01
C GLU A 204 8.54 -27.61 -30.19
N LEU A 205 8.61 -26.77 -29.17
CA LEU A 205 9.69 -26.87 -28.20
C LEU A 205 9.52 -28.13 -27.35
N PRO A 206 10.58 -28.89 -27.18
CA PRO A 206 10.53 -30.07 -26.34
C PRO A 206 10.28 -29.66 -24.91
N ALA A 207 9.25 -30.19 -24.29
CA ALA A 207 8.95 -29.98 -22.90
C ALA A 207 10.11 -30.46 -22.01
N ILE A 208 10.74 -29.51 -21.30
CA ILE A 208 11.85 -29.77 -20.39
C ILE A 208 11.35 -29.61 -18.93
N GLU A 209 11.81 -30.52 -18.10
CA GLU A 209 11.55 -30.45 -16.67
C GLU A 209 12.72 -29.80 -15.95
N TYR A 210 12.41 -28.83 -15.09
CA TYR A 210 13.37 -28.15 -14.25
C TYR A 210 13.03 -28.38 -12.77
N LYS A 211 14.05 -28.65 -11.97
CA LYS A 211 13.94 -28.73 -10.52
C LYS A 211 14.37 -27.39 -9.93
N LEU A 212 13.42 -26.60 -9.51
CA LEU A 212 13.65 -25.32 -8.86
C LEU A 212 13.67 -25.51 -7.35
N LYS A 213 14.71 -24.98 -6.69
CA LYS A 213 14.81 -24.98 -5.24
C LYS A 213 14.15 -23.71 -4.69
N VAL A 214 13.15 -23.86 -3.84
CA VAL A 214 12.53 -22.71 -3.15
C VAL A 214 13.51 -22.22 -2.08
N VAL A 215 13.95 -20.97 -2.21
CA VAL A 215 14.93 -20.37 -1.30
C VAL A 215 14.34 -19.31 -0.39
N GLY A 216 13.19 -18.73 -0.76
CA GLY A 216 12.51 -17.73 0.03
C GLY A 216 11.06 -17.53 -0.39
N THR A 217 10.37 -16.72 0.38
CA THR A 217 9.00 -16.29 0.11
C THR A 217 8.90 -14.78 0.05
N TYR A 218 7.97 -14.30 -0.74
CA TYR A 218 7.72 -12.87 -0.90
C TYR A 218 6.23 -12.56 -0.72
N TYR A 219 5.90 -11.29 -0.50
CA TYR A 219 4.54 -10.80 -0.61
C TYR A 219 4.28 -10.27 -2.00
N LEU A 220 3.05 -10.48 -2.49
CA LEU A 220 2.58 -9.86 -3.72
C LEU A 220 2.50 -8.35 -3.53
N SER A 221 3.06 -7.59 -4.47
CA SER A 221 2.88 -6.15 -4.55
C SER A 221 1.53 -5.82 -5.20
N PRO A 222 0.89 -4.68 -4.88
CA PRO A 222 -0.30 -4.22 -5.60
C PRO A 222 -0.08 -3.99 -7.11
N THR A 223 1.18 -3.83 -7.50
CA THR A 223 1.61 -3.65 -8.89
C THR A 223 1.87 -4.97 -9.62
N GLU A 224 1.74 -6.09 -8.91
CA GLU A 224 2.12 -7.38 -9.46
C GLU A 224 1.14 -7.80 -10.55
N ALA A 225 1.62 -7.84 -11.78
CA ALA A 225 0.89 -8.44 -12.88
C ALA A 225 0.79 -9.98 -12.74
N GLY A 226 1.67 -10.58 -11.92
CA GLY A 226 1.61 -12.00 -11.57
C GLY A 226 0.61 -12.24 -10.43
N GLY A 227 -0.21 -13.26 -10.57
CA GLY A 227 -1.14 -13.70 -9.53
C GLY A 227 -0.45 -14.42 -8.37
N TYR A 228 -1.24 -14.96 -7.47
CA TYR A 228 -0.79 -15.80 -6.35
C TYR A 228 -0.16 -17.14 -6.79
N ASP A 229 -0.16 -17.42 -8.06
CA ASP A 229 0.45 -18.55 -8.75
C ASP A 229 1.84 -18.25 -9.34
N SER A 230 2.37 -17.05 -9.10
CA SER A 230 3.63 -16.59 -9.69
C SER A 230 4.86 -17.06 -8.89
N ILE A 231 5.85 -17.56 -9.59
CA ILE A 231 7.16 -17.96 -9.06
C ILE A 231 8.23 -17.06 -9.69
N TYR A 232 9.08 -16.44 -8.87
CA TYR A 232 10.20 -15.66 -9.39
C TYR A 232 11.49 -16.46 -9.41
N ILE A 233 12.25 -16.27 -10.49
CA ILE A 233 13.58 -16.83 -10.72
C ILE A 233 14.58 -15.71 -11.08
N SER A 234 15.87 -15.97 -10.89
CA SER A 234 16.92 -15.06 -11.34
C SER A 234 17.01 -15.02 -12.86
N GLN A 235 17.54 -13.91 -13.41
CA GLN A 235 17.77 -13.77 -14.84
C GLN A 235 18.71 -14.86 -15.39
N GLU A 236 19.70 -15.29 -14.60
CA GLU A 236 20.59 -16.41 -14.99
C GLU A 236 19.83 -17.73 -15.13
N THR A 237 18.87 -17.98 -14.21
CA THR A 237 18.01 -19.16 -14.30
C THR A 237 17.10 -19.08 -15.53
N ALA A 238 16.51 -17.92 -15.79
CA ALA A 238 15.65 -17.68 -16.94
C ALA A 238 16.39 -17.88 -18.25
N LYS A 239 17.62 -17.35 -18.35
CA LYS A 239 18.50 -17.54 -19.50
C LYS A 239 18.85 -19.01 -19.70
N LYS A 240 19.20 -19.72 -18.63
CA LYS A 240 19.50 -21.15 -18.69
C LYS A 240 18.31 -21.96 -19.21
N ILE A 241 17.10 -21.67 -18.74
CA ILE A 241 15.88 -22.34 -19.20
C ILE A 241 15.69 -22.14 -20.71
N LEU A 242 15.85 -20.90 -21.17
CA LEU A 242 15.75 -20.58 -22.60
C LEU A 242 16.83 -21.27 -23.43
N ASP A 243 18.09 -21.17 -23.01
CA ASP A 243 19.23 -21.77 -23.72
C ASP A 243 19.09 -23.31 -23.82
N ASP A 244 18.69 -23.96 -22.74
CA ASP A 244 18.45 -25.42 -22.72
C ASP A 244 17.28 -25.82 -23.64
N ALA A 245 16.18 -25.02 -23.65
CA ALA A 245 15.02 -25.31 -24.50
C ALA A 245 15.36 -25.19 -25.97
N LEU A 246 16.05 -24.15 -26.40
CA LEU A 246 16.47 -23.90 -27.75
C LEU A 246 17.49 -24.96 -28.24
N THR A 247 18.47 -25.26 -27.39
CA THR A 247 19.47 -26.30 -27.70
C THR A 247 18.80 -27.66 -27.91
N LYS A 248 17.85 -28.02 -27.06
CA LYS A 248 17.14 -29.30 -27.14
C LYS A 248 16.20 -29.37 -28.36
N ALA A 249 15.67 -28.21 -28.80
CA ALA A 249 14.93 -28.08 -30.04
C ALA A 249 15.81 -28.20 -31.31
N GLY A 250 17.13 -28.25 -31.14
CA GLY A 250 18.07 -28.36 -32.24
C GLY A 250 18.53 -27.06 -32.85
N TYR A 251 18.21 -25.90 -32.22
CA TYR A 251 18.72 -24.60 -32.65
C TYR A 251 20.17 -24.40 -32.22
N THR A 252 20.90 -23.66 -33.04
CA THR A 252 22.25 -23.22 -32.75
C THR A 252 22.29 -21.72 -32.67
N LYS A 253 23.09 -21.18 -31.74
CA LYS A 253 23.24 -19.74 -31.50
C LYS A 253 24.13 -19.09 -32.56
N ASP A 254 23.64 -19.12 -33.81
CA ASP A 254 24.32 -18.63 -35.01
C ASP A 254 23.35 -17.88 -35.94
N ASN A 255 23.82 -17.50 -37.11
CA ASN A 255 23.03 -16.79 -38.12
C ASN A 255 22.33 -17.73 -39.14
N SER A 256 22.31 -19.04 -38.93
CA SER A 256 21.78 -20.03 -39.88
C SER A 256 20.25 -20.04 -39.91
N THR A 257 19.61 -19.68 -38.82
CA THR A 257 18.15 -19.60 -38.70
C THR A 257 17.74 -18.25 -38.09
N VAL A 258 16.48 -17.83 -38.28
CA VAL A 258 15.91 -16.64 -37.68
C VAL A 258 15.99 -16.73 -36.15
N VAL A 259 15.64 -17.90 -35.60
CA VAL A 259 15.73 -18.18 -34.16
C VAL A 259 17.16 -18.08 -33.63
N GLY A 260 18.11 -18.69 -34.35
CA GLY A 260 19.53 -18.66 -33.99
C GLY A 260 20.10 -17.25 -34.00
N LYS A 261 19.74 -16.44 -35.00
CA LYS A 261 20.11 -15.05 -35.11
C LYS A 261 19.53 -14.22 -33.94
N TRP A 262 18.22 -14.37 -33.69
CA TRP A 262 17.56 -13.73 -32.56
C TRP A 262 18.22 -14.12 -31.22
N TRP A 263 18.43 -15.42 -31.00
CA TRP A 263 19.08 -15.92 -29.79
C TRP A 263 20.49 -15.38 -29.56
N LYS A 264 21.22 -15.08 -30.63
CA LYS A 264 22.57 -14.55 -30.58
C LYS A 264 22.60 -13.05 -30.39
N ASP A 265 21.68 -12.33 -31.01
CA ASP A 265 21.68 -10.87 -31.12
C ASP A 265 20.66 -10.25 -30.17
N THR A 266 21.12 -9.78 -29.02
CA THR A 266 20.27 -9.17 -28.00
C THR A 266 19.62 -7.86 -28.45
N SER A 267 20.06 -7.23 -29.55
CA SER A 267 19.40 -6.07 -30.14
C SER A 267 18.00 -6.39 -30.68
N MET A 268 17.72 -7.66 -30.94
CA MET A 268 16.44 -8.19 -31.39
C MET A 268 15.50 -8.57 -30.23
N HIS A 269 15.98 -8.47 -29.00
CA HIS A 269 15.16 -8.78 -27.82
C HIS A 269 14.36 -7.56 -27.38
N THR A 270 13.27 -7.81 -26.68
CA THR A 270 12.59 -6.78 -25.89
C THR A 270 13.56 -6.15 -24.91
N HIS A 271 13.56 -4.83 -24.82
CA HIS A 271 14.37 -4.12 -23.86
C HIS A 271 13.49 -3.51 -22.76
N TYR A 272 14.06 -3.35 -21.60
CA TYR A 272 13.43 -2.70 -20.46
C TYR A 272 14.20 -1.44 -20.11
N VAL A 273 13.48 -0.32 -20.11
CA VAL A 273 13.98 1.00 -19.75
C VAL A 273 13.49 1.30 -18.34
N VAL A 274 14.42 1.41 -17.41
CA VAL A 274 14.15 1.78 -16.01
C VAL A 274 14.23 3.27 -15.86
N VAL A 275 13.19 3.86 -15.31
CA VAL A 275 13.07 5.30 -15.03
C VAL A 275 13.43 5.55 -13.57
N ASP A 276 14.11 6.64 -13.28
CA ASP A 276 14.61 7.01 -11.94
C ASP A 276 13.46 7.27 -10.93
N ASP A 277 12.39 7.90 -11.39
CA ASP A 277 11.19 8.16 -10.59
C ASP A 277 9.94 7.89 -11.41
N TYR A 278 8.93 7.36 -10.75
CA TYR A 278 7.61 7.09 -11.36
C TYR A 278 7.00 8.35 -12.02
N GLU A 279 7.23 9.53 -11.44
CA GLU A 279 6.67 10.79 -11.95
C GLU A 279 7.27 11.19 -13.30
N ASN A 280 8.42 10.63 -13.67
CA ASN A 280 9.13 10.89 -14.92
C ASN A 280 8.79 9.91 -16.05
N ILE A 281 7.97 8.86 -15.79
CA ILE A 281 7.64 7.81 -16.78
C ILE A 281 7.01 8.40 -18.04
N GLU A 282 6.03 9.29 -17.90
CA GLU A 282 5.35 9.91 -19.03
C GLU A 282 6.33 10.74 -19.88
N SER A 283 7.25 11.44 -19.25
CA SER A 283 8.28 12.22 -19.94
C SER A 283 9.24 11.32 -20.74
N VAL A 284 9.68 10.22 -20.13
CA VAL A 284 10.56 9.24 -20.81
C VAL A 284 9.80 8.52 -21.92
N TYR A 285 8.54 8.11 -21.69
CA TYR A 285 7.69 7.50 -22.69
C TYR A 285 7.54 8.38 -23.95
N ASN A 286 7.26 9.68 -23.76
CA ASN A 286 7.16 10.63 -24.84
C ASN A 286 8.50 10.80 -25.60
N ALA A 287 9.61 10.85 -24.87
CA ALA A 287 10.95 10.92 -25.47
C ALA A 287 11.29 9.67 -26.31
N LEU A 288 10.91 8.48 -25.85
CA LEU A 288 11.07 7.23 -26.60
C LEU A 288 10.17 7.21 -27.85
N THR A 289 8.95 7.69 -27.75
CA THR A 289 8.01 7.81 -28.87
C THR A 289 8.56 8.76 -29.94
N ASP A 290 9.13 9.89 -29.54
CA ASP A 290 9.76 10.85 -30.45
C ASP A 290 11.00 10.24 -31.19
N MET A 291 11.63 9.23 -30.61
CA MET A 291 12.71 8.47 -31.26
C MET A 291 12.18 7.34 -32.19
N ASN A 292 10.86 7.20 -32.37
CA ASN A 292 10.21 6.08 -33.06
C ASN A 292 10.49 4.72 -32.39
N VAL A 293 10.64 4.72 -31.07
CA VAL A 293 10.79 3.50 -30.27
C VAL A 293 9.41 3.10 -29.77
N CYS A 294 9.01 1.84 -30.03
CA CYS A 294 7.71 1.34 -29.61
C CYS A 294 7.73 0.92 -28.15
N CYS A 295 6.90 1.53 -27.33
CA CYS A 295 6.67 1.14 -25.94
C CYS A 295 5.36 0.39 -25.81
N ALA A 296 5.39 -0.82 -25.25
CA ALA A 296 4.21 -1.69 -25.13
C ALA A 296 3.24 -1.32 -24.01
N ASN A 297 3.62 -0.43 -23.09
CA ASN A 297 2.89 -0.18 -21.82
C ASN A 297 1.92 1.00 -21.85
N ASP A 298 1.53 1.50 -23.03
CA ASP A 298 0.67 2.68 -23.16
C ASP A 298 -0.68 2.58 -22.40
N PRO A 299 -1.43 1.47 -22.43
CA PRO A 299 -2.70 1.36 -21.72
C PRO A 299 -2.55 1.39 -20.19
N GLU A 300 -1.44 0.88 -19.67
CA GLU A 300 -1.18 0.81 -18.23
C GLU A 300 -0.84 2.17 -17.64
N LEU A 301 -0.17 3.05 -18.40
CA LEU A 301 0.14 4.42 -17.97
C LEU A 301 -1.13 5.21 -17.64
N GLY A 302 -2.20 5.05 -18.42
CA GLY A 302 -3.48 5.72 -18.18
C GLY A 302 -4.17 5.26 -16.89
N ILE A 303 -4.14 3.97 -16.57
CA ILE A 303 -4.70 3.41 -15.34
C ILE A 303 -3.86 3.83 -14.14
N GLN A 304 -2.55 3.77 -14.26
CA GLN A 304 -1.60 4.12 -13.22
C GLN A 304 -1.70 5.60 -12.83
N SER A 305 -1.75 6.51 -13.81
CA SER A 305 -1.95 7.95 -13.55
C SER A 305 -3.28 8.23 -12.86
N SER A 306 -4.34 7.47 -13.19
CA SER A 306 -5.66 7.60 -12.57
C SER A 306 -5.64 7.19 -11.09
N ILE A 307 -4.92 6.12 -10.72
CA ILE A 307 -4.78 5.67 -9.34
C ILE A 307 -4.04 6.72 -8.50
N ILE A 308 -2.97 7.30 -9.03
CA ILE A 308 -2.21 8.33 -8.33
C ILE A 308 -3.02 9.61 -8.17
N ASN A 309 -3.72 10.05 -9.23
CA ASN A 309 -4.59 11.21 -9.16
C ASN A 309 -5.73 11.01 -8.15
N ALA A 310 -6.35 9.83 -8.13
CA ALA A 310 -7.36 9.49 -7.14
C ALA A 310 -6.80 9.52 -5.70
N SER A 311 -5.59 9.01 -5.50
CA SER A 311 -4.90 9.08 -4.20
C SER A 311 -4.61 10.51 -3.78
N ASN A 312 -4.12 11.36 -4.67
CA ASN A 312 -3.87 12.77 -4.37
C ASN A 312 -5.16 13.50 -4.00
N ILE A 313 -6.25 13.28 -4.75
CA ILE A 313 -7.58 13.84 -4.42
C ILE A 313 -8.02 13.36 -3.04
N PHE A 314 -7.83 12.08 -2.73
CA PHE A 314 -8.16 11.52 -1.42
C PHE A 314 -7.34 12.14 -0.29
N ARG A 315 -6.04 12.38 -0.49
CA ARG A 315 -5.16 13.06 0.49
C ARG A 315 -5.64 14.49 0.76
N PHE A 316 -5.95 15.27 -0.28
CA PHE A 316 -6.48 16.63 -0.13
C PHE A 316 -7.84 16.64 0.57
N ALA A 317 -8.75 15.76 0.18
CA ALA A 317 -10.07 15.65 0.81
C ALA A 317 -9.96 15.26 2.30
N SER A 318 -9.08 14.32 2.63
CA SER A 318 -8.82 13.90 4.02
C SER A 318 -8.25 15.05 4.85
N ALA A 319 -7.25 15.76 4.34
CA ALA A 319 -6.65 16.91 5.01
C ALA A 319 -7.70 18.02 5.24
N PHE A 320 -8.51 18.30 4.23
CA PHE A 320 -9.61 19.28 4.35
C PHE A 320 -10.62 18.89 5.43
N LEU A 321 -11.06 17.63 5.47
CA LEU A 321 -12.00 17.13 6.46
C LEU A 321 -11.43 17.20 7.89
N ILE A 322 -10.15 16.88 8.06
CA ILE A 322 -9.47 16.97 9.36
C ILE A 322 -9.41 18.43 9.84
N ILE A 323 -8.99 19.35 8.95
CA ILE A 323 -8.90 20.77 9.27
C ILE A 323 -10.30 21.35 9.57
N ALA A 324 -11.30 21.04 8.76
CA ALA A 324 -12.67 21.51 8.95
C ALA A 324 -13.24 21.01 10.29
N THR A 325 -13.05 19.73 10.61
CA THR A 325 -13.52 19.14 11.87
C THR A 325 -12.80 19.75 13.08
N PHE A 326 -11.51 20.03 12.97
CA PHE A 326 -10.73 20.72 13.99
C PHE A 326 -11.26 22.13 14.23
N LEU A 327 -11.44 22.93 13.18
CA LEU A 327 -11.95 24.29 13.28
C LEU A 327 -13.37 24.33 13.88
N LEU A 328 -14.27 23.45 13.41
CA LEU A 328 -15.61 23.32 13.97
C LEU A 328 -15.57 22.98 15.47
N SER A 329 -14.67 22.07 15.86
CA SER A 329 -14.50 21.70 17.26
C SER A 329 -14.04 22.87 18.12
N VAL A 330 -13.04 23.63 17.66
CA VAL A 330 -12.55 24.82 18.36
C VAL A 330 -13.63 25.86 18.48
N ILE A 331 -14.33 26.22 17.38
CA ILE A 331 -15.42 27.21 17.39
C ILE A 331 -16.52 26.81 18.37
N THR A 332 -16.94 25.53 18.33
CA THR A 332 -18.02 25.07 19.21
C THR A 332 -17.61 25.08 20.71
N ILE A 333 -16.37 24.69 20.99
CA ILE A 333 -15.84 24.76 22.37
C ILE A 333 -15.83 26.22 22.85
N ILE A 334 -15.37 27.18 22.01
CA ILE A 334 -15.37 28.61 22.32
C ILE A 334 -16.80 29.09 22.58
N GLN A 335 -17.74 28.84 21.68
CA GLN A 335 -19.14 29.24 21.82
C GLN A 335 -19.78 28.66 23.07
N SER A 336 -19.58 27.37 23.32
CA SER A 336 -20.12 26.72 24.51
C SER A 336 -19.53 27.25 25.78
N THR A 337 -18.23 27.51 25.82
CA THR A 337 -17.57 28.11 27.00
C THR A 337 -18.10 29.53 27.29
N THR A 338 -18.22 30.35 26.24
CA THR A 338 -18.74 31.71 26.37
C THR A 338 -20.20 31.74 26.81
N ASN A 339 -21.05 30.88 26.25
CA ASN A 339 -22.46 30.78 26.64
C ASN A 339 -22.62 30.28 28.08
N ALA A 340 -21.84 29.26 28.49
CA ALA A 340 -21.87 28.75 29.85
C ALA A 340 -21.45 29.82 30.86
N LEU A 341 -20.49 30.66 30.52
CA LEU A 341 -20.04 31.76 31.37
C LEU A 341 -21.07 32.88 31.48
N SER A 342 -21.72 33.26 30.37
CA SER A 342 -22.76 34.29 30.38
C SER A 342 -23.98 33.90 31.22
N LEU A 343 -24.41 32.65 31.11
CA LEU A 343 -25.52 32.07 31.87
C LEU A 343 -25.23 31.99 33.39
N ARG A 344 -23.97 32.01 33.79
CA ARG A 344 -23.51 31.85 35.18
C ARG A 344 -22.86 33.10 35.77
N LYS A 345 -23.01 34.24 35.14
CA LYS A 345 -22.44 35.50 35.67
C LYS A 345 -22.88 35.75 37.13
N SER A 346 -24.16 35.52 37.45
CA SER A 346 -24.70 35.65 38.79
C SER A 346 -24.06 34.69 39.79
N ASP A 347 -23.94 33.39 39.43
CA ASP A 347 -23.32 32.38 40.30
C ASP A 347 -21.83 32.67 40.53
N ILE A 348 -21.13 33.16 39.54
CA ILE A 348 -19.71 33.56 39.64
C ILE A 348 -19.58 34.79 40.49
N GLY A 349 -20.51 35.77 40.37
CA GLY A 349 -20.58 36.95 41.25
C GLY A 349 -20.81 36.56 42.71
N LEU A 350 -21.72 35.63 42.97
CA LEU A 350 -21.98 35.09 44.30
C LEU A 350 -20.75 34.36 44.88
N LEU A 351 -20.08 33.51 44.09
CA LEU A 351 -18.85 32.82 44.51
C LEU A 351 -17.74 33.82 44.87
N LYS A 352 -17.60 34.92 44.12
CA LYS A 352 -16.66 36.02 44.44
C LYS A 352 -17.05 36.74 45.73
N ALA A 353 -18.34 37.02 45.94
CA ALA A 353 -18.84 37.67 47.13
C ALA A 353 -18.62 36.82 48.39
N ILE A 354 -18.68 35.51 48.30
CA ILE A 354 -18.38 34.56 49.40
C ILE A 354 -16.85 34.39 49.63
N GLY A 355 -15.99 35.02 48.79
CA GLY A 355 -14.54 35.02 48.98
C GLY A 355 -13.76 33.96 48.20
N TYR A 356 -14.36 33.30 47.17
CA TYR A 356 -13.61 32.39 46.30
C TYR A 356 -12.62 33.16 45.44
N LYS A 357 -11.39 32.63 45.36
CA LYS A 357 -10.34 33.18 44.48
C LYS A 357 -10.65 32.86 43.01
N ASN A 358 -10.29 33.77 42.12
CA ASN A 358 -10.49 33.57 40.66
C ASN A 358 -9.91 32.26 40.16
N SER A 359 -8.76 31.80 40.70
CA SER A 359 -8.15 30.51 40.35
C SER A 359 -9.01 29.29 40.75
N GLN A 360 -9.77 29.40 41.84
CA GLN A 360 -10.67 28.33 42.30
C GLN A 360 -11.93 28.25 41.43
N ILE A 361 -12.46 29.40 41.04
CA ILE A 361 -13.59 29.49 40.11
C ILE A 361 -13.18 28.93 38.74
N PHE A 362 -12.00 29.32 38.26
CA PHE A 362 -11.42 28.79 37.02
C PHE A 362 -11.27 27.26 37.06
N ALA A 363 -10.66 26.72 38.11
CA ALA A 363 -10.47 25.28 38.24
C ALA A 363 -11.80 24.53 38.23
N CYS A 364 -12.85 25.07 38.85
CA CYS A 364 -14.18 24.47 38.83
C CYS A 364 -14.79 24.43 37.42
N LEU A 365 -14.74 25.54 36.69
CA LEU A 365 -15.26 25.64 35.32
C LEU A 365 -14.46 24.79 34.34
N TYR A 366 -13.14 24.75 34.52
CA TYR A 366 -12.27 23.92 33.69
C TYR A 366 -12.52 22.40 33.87
N CYS A 367 -12.63 21.97 35.14
CA CYS A 367 -12.95 20.55 35.43
C CYS A 367 -14.32 20.14 34.87
N GLU A 368 -15.29 21.06 34.91
CA GLU A 368 -16.61 20.80 34.30
C GLU A 368 -16.50 20.61 32.78
N GLN A 369 -15.82 21.55 32.10
CA GLN A 369 -15.63 21.49 30.66
C GLN A 369 -14.81 20.26 30.24
N LEU A 370 -13.71 19.98 30.96
CA LEU A 370 -12.90 18.77 30.73
C LEU A 370 -13.72 17.50 30.84
N ARG A 371 -14.61 17.40 31.80
CA ARG A 371 -15.45 16.22 31.96
C ARG A 371 -16.34 16.00 30.75
N VAL A 372 -16.93 17.07 30.21
CA VAL A 372 -17.79 16.98 29.03
C VAL A 372 -17.01 16.61 27.79
N THR A 373 -15.87 17.27 27.53
CA THR A 373 -15.00 16.99 26.40
C THR A 373 -14.37 15.58 26.49
N PHE A 374 -13.99 15.17 27.73
CA PHE A 374 -13.42 13.83 27.95
C PHE A 374 -14.43 12.70 27.75
N THR A 375 -15.72 12.91 28.07
CA THR A 375 -16.75 11.92 27.74
C THR A 375 -16.92 11.79 26.23
N GLY A 376 -16.86 12.90 25.47
CA GLY A 376 -16.82 12.86 24.00
C GLY A 376 -15.60 12.15 23.46
N PHE A 377 -14.41 12.47 24.03
CA PHE A 377 -13.15 11.79 23.69
C PHE A 377 -13.25 10.27 23.91
N ALA A 378 -13.75 9.84 25.08
CA ALA A 378 -13.89 8.40 25.38
C ALA A 378 -14.83 7.68 24.41
N VAL A 379 -15.98 8.29 24.07
CA VAL A 379 -16.90 7.73 23.09
C VAL A 379 -16.25 7.66 21.70
N GLY A 380 -15.60 8.74 21.26
CA GLY A 380 -14.88 8.79 19.98
C GLY A 380 -13.77 7.73 19.90
N THR A 381 -13.01 7.56 20.99
CA THR A 381 -11.96 6.53 21.10
C THR A 381 -12.54 5.11 20.96
N ILE A 382 -13.62 4.80 21.70
CA ILE A 382 -14.25 3.48 21.63
C ILE A 382 -14.72 3.20 20.20
N ILE A 383 -15.40 4.14 19.55
CA ILE A 383 -15.86 3.99 18.18
C ILE A 383 -14.66 3.78 17.23
N SER A 384 -13.61 4.60 17.35
CA SER A 384 -12.42 4.48 16.51
C SER A 384 -11.71 3.13 16.70
N VAL A 385 -11.56 2.66 17.93
CA VAL A 385 -10.96 1.35 18.22
C VAL A 385 -11.80 0.22 17.62
N VAL A 386 -13.11 0.24 17.80
CA VAL A 386 -14.01 -0.78 17.24
C VAL A 386 -13.89 -0.82 15.71
N ILE A 387 -13.94 0.34 15.05
CA ILE A 387 -13.81 0.41 13.60
C ILE A 387 -12.44 -0.09 13.16
N THR A 388 -11.34 0.31 13.83
CA THR A 388 -9.99 -0.14 13.51
C THR A 388 -9.85 -1.67 13.67
N VAL A 389 -10.38 -2.24 14.75
CA VAL A 389 -10.35 -3.70 14.96
C VAL A 389 -11.12 -4.42 13.86
N VAL A 390 -12.35 -3.98 13.57
CA VAL A 390 -13.18 -4.59 12.51
C VAL A 390 -12.50 -4.47 11.15
N SER A 391 -11.97 -3.28 10.81
CA SER A 391 -11.23 -3.05 9.57
C SER A 391 -10.00 -3.96 9.47
N ASN A 392 -9.18 -3.99 10.51
CA ASN A 392 -7.96 -4.82 10.50
C ASN A 392 -8.29 -6.32 10.42
N LEU A 393 -9.35 -6.80 11.09
CA LEU A 393 -9.82 -8.20 10.97
C LEU A 393 -10.33 -8.49 9.56
N PHE A 394 -11.07 -7.56 8.96
CA PHE A 394 -11.57 -7.71 7.60
C PHE A 394 -10.40 -7.83 6.59
N PHE A 395 -9.41 -6.95 6.67
CA PHE A 395 -8.26 -6.97 5.77
C PHE A 395 -7.24 -8.09 6.09
N SER A 396 -7.12 -8.53 7.34
CA SER A 396 -6.21 -9.62 7.70
C SER A 396 -6.66 -11.00 7.22
N ASN A 397 -7.98 -11.18 7.03
CA ASN A 397 -8.56 -12.44 6.55
C ASN A 397 -8.65 -12.52 5.02
N ARG A 398 -8.27 -11.46 4.33
CA ARG A 398 -8.22 -11.40 2.88
C ARG A 398 -6.79 -11.52 2.36
N ASN A 399 -6.68 -11.55 1.04
CA ASN A 399 -5.43 -11.68 0.33
C ASN A 399 -4.44 -10.55 0.65
N TYR A 400 -3.17 -10.76 0.33
CA TYR A 400 -2.05 -9.89 0.72
C TYR A 400 -2.23 -8.39 0.38
N ILE A 401 -2.79 -8.05 -0.78
CA ILE A 401 -3.08 -6.65 -1.17
C ILE A 401 -3.89 -5.93 -0.10
N ASP A 402 -4.82 -6.64 0.52
CA ASP A 402 -5.67 -6.10 1.58
C ASP A 402 -4.91 -5.85 2.89
N ARG A 403 -3.76 -6.51 3.12
CA ARG A 403 -2.93 -6.27 4.32
C ARG A 403 -2.23 -4.92 4.31
N LEU A 404 -2.02 -4.31 3.16
CA LEU A 404 -1.52 -2.95 3.06
C LEU A 404 -2.46 -1.94 3.71
N TYR A 405 -3.76 -2.25 3.76
CA TYR A 405 -4.78 -1.42 4.39
C TYR A 405 -4.93 -1.63 5.90
N ILE A 406 -4.08 -2.46 6.52
CA ILE A 406 -4.07 -2.66 7.97
C ILE A 406 -3.55 -1.41 8.67
N ILE A 407 -4.39 -0.85 9.54
CA ILE A 407 -4.03 0.32 10.34
C ILE A 407 -3.03 -0.10 11.43
N ASN A 408 -1.85 0.51 11.42
CA ASN A 408 -0.82 0.27 12.41
C ASN A 408 -1.23 0.87 13.76
N TRP A 409 -1.23 0.03 14.81
CA TRP A 409 -1.59 0.42 16.17
C TRP A 409 -0.67 1.49 16.76
N GLY A 410 0.61 1.52 16.38
CA GLY A 410 1.55 2.55 16.79
C GLY A 410 1.15 3.93 16.27
N THR A 411 0.87 4.02 14.97
CA THR A 411 0.39 5.26 14.31
C THR A 411 -0.94 5.70 14.90
N PHE A 412 -1.89 4.76 15.07
CA PHE A 412 -3.18 5.02 15.68
C PHE A 412 -3.02 5.58 17.10
N GLY A 413 -2.13 5.00 17.92
CA GLY A 413 -1.84 5.47 19.29
C GLY A 413 -1.26 6.89 19.33
N ILE A 414 -0.38 7.25 18.40
CA ILE A 414 0.17 8.61 18.29
C ILE A 414 -0.94 9.61 17.95
N LEU A 415 -1.79 9.30 16.97
CA LEU A 415 -2.91 10.16 16.60
C LEU A 415 -3.92 10.32 17.74
N LEU A 416 -4.17 9.27 18.51
CA LEU A 416 -5.01 9.31 19.70
C LEU A 416 -4.41 10.21 20.79
N ALA A 417 -3.09 10.16 20.99
CA ALA A 417 -2.40 11.04 21.93
C ALA A 417 -2.51 12.52 21.50
N ILE A 418 -2.37 12.80 20.21
CA ILE A 418 -2.57 14.16 19.65
C ILE A 418 -4.01 14.61 19.88
N ALA A 419 -5.00 13.76 19.61
CA ALA A 419 -6.41 14.07 19.87
C ALA A 419 -6.67 14.37 21.36
N PHE A 420 -6.06 13.59 22.26
CA PHE A 420 -6.13 13.83 23.70
C PHE A 420 -5.57 15.20 24.10
N LEU A 421 -4.40 15.58 23.57
CA LEU A 421 -3.81 16.90 23.82
C LEU A 421 -4.72 18.03 23.33
N ILE A 422 -5.31 17.90 22.15
CA ILE A 422 -6.22 18.92 21.60
C ILE A 422 -7.47 19.06 22.49
N VAL A 423 -8.10 17.94 22.86
CA VAL A 423 -9.31 17.93 23.70
C VAL A 423 -9.07 18.49 25.10
N THR A 424 -7.82 18.48 25.60
CA THR A 424 -7.46 19.05 26.90
C THR A 424 -6.99 20.50 26.79
N ILE A 425 -6.16 20.85 25.83
CA ILE A 425 -5.54 22.16 25.68
C ILE A 425 -6.53 23.21 25.16
N VAL A 426 -7.36 22.86 24.18
CA VAL A 426 -8.31 23.83 23.60
C VAL A 426 -9.30 24.39 24.65
N PRO A 427 -9.97 23.56 25.48
CA PRO A 427 -10.82 24.08 26.57
C PRO A 427 -10.05 24.93 27.57
N LEU A 428 -8.78 24.57 27.86
CA LEU A 428 -7.94 25.37 28.79
C LEU A 428 -7.72 26.79 28.26
N ILE A 429 -7.30 26.89 26.99
CA ILE A 429 -7.06 28.20 26.35
C ILE A 429 -8.36 29.02 26.31
N CYS A 430 -9.47 28.39 25.87
CA CYS A 430 -10.76 29.05 25.79
C CYS A 430 -11.21 29.62 27.16
N GLN A 431 -11.01 28.85 28.21
CA GLN A 431 -11.37 29.33 29.58
C GLN A 431 -10.43 30.37 30.13
N LEU A 432 -9.14 30.34 29.82
CA LEU A 432 -8.21 31.41 30.19
C LEU A 432 -8.62 32.75 29.57
N ILE A 433 -9.00 32.74 28.29
CA ILE A 433 -9.50 33.93 27.58
C ILE A 433 -10.79 34.42 28.23
N ALA A 434 -11.70 33.51 28.56
CA ALA A 434 -12.96 33.84 29.19
C ALA A 434 -12.79 34.38 30.61
N LEU A 435 -11.85 33.81 31.38
CA LEU A 435 -11.53 34.31 32.73
C LEU A 435 -10.97 35.74 32.70
N HIS A 436 -10.17 36.08 31.69
CA HIS A 436 -9.66 37.44 31.53
C HIS A 436 -10.80 38.48 31.37
N LYS A 437 -11.87 38.10 30.64
CA LYS A 437 -13.07 38.90 30.50
C LYS A 437 -13.85 39.00 31.85
N LEU A 438 -13.95 37.89 32.58
CA LEU A 438 -14.65 37.82 33.87
C LEU A 438 -13.95 38.63 34.96
N ASN A 439 -12.63 38.77 34.93
CA ASN A 439 -11.90 39.59 35.90
C ASN A 439 -12.28 41.06 35.82
N LYS A 440 -12.80 41.55 34.73
CA LYS A 440 -13.28 42.92 34.52
C LYS A 440 -14.70 43.14 35.05
N ILE A 441 -15.46 42.08 35.40
CA ILE A 441 -16.82 42.20 35.92
C ILE A 441 -16.78 42.42 37.43
N GLN A 442 -17.35 43.55 37.87
CA GLN A 442 -17.50 43.84 39.30
C GLN A 442 -18.64 42.98 39.89
N PRO A 443 -18.54 42.53 41.15
CA PRO A 443 -19.60 41.72 41.79
C PRO A 443 -20.98 42.42 41.81
N LYS A 444 -20.99 43.75 41.86
CA LYS A 444 -22.21 44.54 41.81
C LYS A 444 -22.96 44.48 40.52
N ASP A 445 -22.23 44.44 39.41
CA ASP A 445 -22.83 44.38 38.06
C ASP A 445 -23.35 42.98 37.71
N ALA A 446 -22.75 41.92 38.31
CA ALA A 446 -23.18 40.55 38.14
C ALA A 446 -24.46 40.17 38.92
N MET A 447 -24.86 40.95 39.91
CA MET A 447 -26.05 40.71 40.74
C MET A 447 -27.28 41.48 40.25
N ASN A 448 -27.11 42.48 39.38
CA ASN A 448 -28.19 43.34 38.87
C ASN A 448 -28.73 42.95 37.48
N GLU A 449 -28.18 41.91 36.83
CA GLU A 449 -28.72 41.20 35.63
C GLU A 449 -29.46 39.91 36.06
#